data_8b0f4be2e64478be3b6f3c2d2e385b16
#
_entry.id   8b0f4be2e64478be3b6f3c2d2e385b16
#
_cell.length_a   1.000
_cell.length_b   1.000
_cell.length_c   1.000
_cell.angle_alpha   90.00
_cell.angle_beta   90.00
_cell.angle_gamma   90.00
#
_symmetry.space_group_name_H-M   'P 1'
#
loop_
_entity.id
_entity.type
_entity.pdbx_description
1 polymer ?
#
loop_
_entity_poly.entity_id
_entity_poly.type
_entity_poly.pdbx_seq_one_letter_code
_entity_poly.pdbx_strand_id
1 'polypeptide(L)'
;MSDWTWDYNPSEEYITGGLPPGAVAEVERLAMELAALGPDSVRVGRPVDKEGGLREFDLLGGRGFISFLAVPRHECVYVCNVTWYG
;
A
#
# COMPACT_ATOMS: atom_id res chain seq x y z
N MET A 1 -16.18 2.68 13.36
CA MET A 1 -14.84 3.21 13.05
C MET A 1 -13.85 2.07 12.98
N SER A 2 -12.96 2.12 12.03
CA SER A 2 -11.89 1.13 11.92
C SER A 2 -10.73 1.52 12.83
N ASP A 3 -10.19 0.55 13.56
CA ASP A 3 -8.96 0.74 14.34
C ASP A 3 -7.74 0.44 13.49
N TRP A 4 -7.94 0.16 12.20
CA TRP A 4 -6.85 -0.16 11.30
C TRP A 4 -5.99 1.06 11.04
N THR A 5 -4.69 0.80 10.93
CA THR A 5 -3.68 1.79 10.57
C THR A 5 -2.91 1.30 9.35
N TRP A 6 -1.91 2.07 8.94
CA TRP A 6 -0.99 1.64 7.89
C TRP A 6 0.42 2.07 8.24
N ASP A 7 1.40 1.41 7.63
CA ASP A 7 2.80 1.74 7.84
C ASP A 7 3.61 1.32 6.62
N TYR A 8 4.82 1.82 6.51
CA TYR A 8 5.78 1.35 5.52
C TYR A 8 6.54 0.16 6.09
N ASN A 9 6.94 -0.76 5.22
CA ASN A 9 7.74 -1.91 5.60
C ASN A 9 8.81 -2.14 4.53
N PRO A 10 10.11 -2.08 4.87
CA PRO A 10 10.65 -2.01 6.22
C PRO A 10 10.66 -0.61 6.84
N SER A 11 10.66 0.45 6.04
CA SER A 11 10.69 1.81 6.55
C SER A 11 10.25 2.80 5.48
N GLU A 12 9.84 4.00 5.92
CA GLU A 12 9.48 5.07 5.01
C GLU A 12 10.63 5.41 4.05
N GLU A 13 11.83 5.56 4.57
CA GLU A 13 13.00 5.92 3.74
C GLU A 13 13.27 4.90 2.66
N TYR A 14 13.16 3.62 3.00
CA TYR A 14 13.40 2.54 2.05
C TYR A 14 12.36 2.54 0.92
N ILE A 15 11.10 2.77 1.27
CA ILE A 15 9.98 2.69 0.31
C ILE A 15 9.87 3.95 -0.54
N THR A 16 10.04 5.13 0.07
CA THR A 16 9.77 6.41 -0.60
C THR A 16 11.02 7.12 -1.11
N GLY A 17 12.21 6.62 -0.77
CA GLY A 17 13.46 7.22 -1.21
C GLY A 17 13.55 7.31 -2.73
N GLY A 18 13.82 8.50 -3.26
CA GLY A 18 13.88 8.71 -4.69
C GLY A 18 12.55 8.99 -5.38
N LEU A 19 11.43 8.91 -4.68
CA LEU A 19 10.13 9.22 -5.26
C LEU A 19 9.87 10.74 -5.22
N PRO A 20 9.23 11.30 -6.26
CA PRO A 20 8.82 12.71 -6.20
C PRO A 20 7.72 12.90 -5.13
N PRO A 21 7.62 14.11 -4.53
CA PRO A 21 6.65 14.37 -3.47
C PRO A 21 5.19 14.06 -3.85
N GLY A 22 4.82 14.29 -5.10
CA GLY A 22 3.46 13.99 -5.57
C GLY A 22 3.17 12.50 -5.55
N ALA A 23 4.16 11.66 -5.88
CA ALA A 23 4.00 10.21 -5.81
C ALA A 23 3.87 9.76 -4.37
N VAL A 24 4.68 10.31 -3.46
CA VAL A 24 4.60 9.98 -2.03
C VAL A 24 3.23 10.35 -1.47
N ALA A 25 2.72 11.53 -1.80
CA ALA A 25 1.41 11.98 -1.34
C ALA A 25 0.31 11.00 -1.79
N GLU A 26 0.38 10.53 -3.04
CA GLU A 26 -0.61 9.59 -3.57
C GLU A 26 -0.52 8.23 -2.88
N VAL A 27 0.70 7.75 -2.61
CA VAL A 27 0.90 6.50 -1.87
C VAL A 27 0.25 6.60 -0.49
N GLU A 28 0.48 7.71 0.21
CA GLU A 28 -0.06 7.89 1.57
C GLU A 28 -1.57 8.03 1.55
N ARG A 29 -2.12 8.74 0.55
CA ARG A 29 -3.57 8.85 0.39
C ARG A 29 -4.20 7.47 0.20
N LEU A 30 -3.61 6.66 -0.67
CA LEU A 30 -4.11 5.32 -0.95
C LEU A 30 -3.97 4.41 0.27
N ALA A 31 -2.85 4.49 0.98
CA ALA A 31 -2.65 3.71 2.20
C ALA A 31 -3.70 4.05 3.27
N MET A 32 -4.05 5.32 3.40
CA MET A 32 -5.10 5.75 4.32
C MET A 32 -6.46 5.20 3.92
N GLU A 33 -6.76 5.17 2.63
CA GLU A 33 -8.01 4.58 2.14
C GLU A 33 -8.07 3.08 2.40
N LEU A 34 -6.96 2.38 2.17
CA LEU A 34 -6.89 0.94 2.44
C LEU A 34 -7.09 0.65 3.93
N ALA A 35 -6.47 1.43 4.80
CA ALA A 35 -6.65 1.27 6.24
C ALA A 35 -8.11 1.54 6.64
N ALA A 36 -8.75 2.53 6.02
CA ALA A 36 -10.15 2.84 6.30
C ALA A 36 -11.09 1.69 5.90
N LEU A 37 -10.72 0.88 4.91
CA LEU A 37 -11.49 -0.31 4.54
C LEU A 37 -11.37 -1.41 5.58
N GLY A 38 -10.35 -1.36 6.43
CA GLY A 38 -10.13 -2.36 7.46
C GLY A 38 -9.95 -3.76 6.88
N PRO A 39 -10.69 -4.77 7.40
CA PRO A 39 -10.54 -6.15 6.92
C PRO A 39 -10.80 -6.33 5.42
N ASP A 40 -11.61 -5.47 4.81
CA ASP A 40 -11.92 -5.57 3.39
C ASP A 40 -10.71 -5.26 2.50
N SER A 41 -9.67 -4.64 3.04
CA SER A 41 -8.46 -4.34 2.29
C SER A 41 -7.75 -5.59 1.77
N VAL A 42 -8.00 -6.76 2.37
CA VAL A 42 -7.44 -8.04 1.89
C VAL A 42 -7.96 -8.44 0.50
N ARG A 43 -8.98 -7.76 0.00
CA ARG A 43 -9.60 -8.07 -1.29
C ARG A 43 -9.36 -7.00 -2.35
N VAL A 44 -8.69 -5.92 -2.00
CA VAL A 44 -8.46 -4.80 -2.90
C VAL A 44 -7.22 -5.07 -3.75
N GLY A 45 -7.25 -4.62 -4.99
CA GLY A 45 -6.12 -4.76 -5.90
C GLY A 45 -5.98 -6.16 -6.49
N ARG A 46 -4.82 -6.40 -7.08
CA ARG A 46 -4.49 -7.67 -7.73
C ARG A 46 -3.60 -8.49 -6.82
N PRO A 47 -3.81 -9.80 -6.70
CA PRO A 47 -2.86 -10.64 -5.96
C PRO A 47 -1.55 -10.75 -6.76
N VAL A 48 -0.43 -10.59 -6.05
CA VAL A 48 0.91 -10.71 -6.65
C VAL A 48 1.40 -12.16 -6.54
N ASP A 49 1.05 -12.81 -5.43
CA ASP A 49 1.48 -14.16 -5.14
C ASP A 49 0.30 -14.94 -4.57
N LYS A 50 0.18 -16.20 -4.98
CA LYS A 50 -0.91 -17.06 -4.55
C LYS A 50 -0.91 -17.34 -3.05
N GLU A 51 0.26 -17.30 -2.42
CA GLU A 51 0.40 -17.70 -1.03
C GLU A 51 0.71 -16.57 -0.06
N GLY A 52 1.29 -15.48 -0.55
CA GLY A 52 1.84 -14.44 0.31
C GLY A 52 0.89 -13.37 0.79
N GLY A 53 -0.30 -13.28 0.22
CA GLY A 53 -1.24 -12.21 0.57
C GLY A 53 -0.85 -10.84 0.06
N LEU A 54 0.29 -10.72 -0.62
CA LEU A 54 0.76 -9.46 -1.20
C LEU A 54 -0.12 -9.07 -2.38
N ARG A 55 -0.53 -7.81 -2.43
CA ARG A 55 -1.41 -7.30 -3.47
C ARG A 55 -0.83 -6.03 -4.08
N GLU A 56 -1.28 -5.71 -5.28
CA GLU A 56 -0.87 -4.50 -6.00
C GLU A 56 -2.07 -3.62 -6.30
N PHE A 57 -1.83 -2.31 -6.31
CA PHE A 57 -2.83 -1.35 -6.73
C PHE A 57 -2.15 -0.23 -7.53
N ASP A 58 -2.77 0.18 -8.64
CA ASP A 58 -2.21 1.20 -9.52
C ASP A 58 -2.23 2.59 -8.88
N LEU A 59 -1.21 3.36 -9.18
CA LEU A 59 -1.10 4.76 -8.77
C LEU A 59 -1.37 5.65 -9.99
N LEU A 60 -2.18 6.68 -9.77
CA LEU A 60 -2.39 7.76 -10.76
C LEU A 60 -2.64 7.24 -12.18
N GLY A 61 -3.58 6.28 -12.30
CA GLY A 61 -3.99 5.77 -13.60
C GLY A 61 -2.93 4.96 -14.34
N GLY A 62 -2.05 4.28 -13.60
CA GLY A 62 -1.04 3.42 -14.19
C GLY A 62 0.34 4.04 -14.32
N ARG A 63 0.57 5.18 -13.70
CA ARG A 63 1.91 5.80 -13.68
C ARG A 63 2.87 5.11 -12.73
N GLY A 64 2.36 4.17 -11.97
CA GLY A 64 3.10 3.33 -11.06
C GLY A 64 2.16 2.40 -10.33
N PHE A 65 2.67 1.70 -9.34
CA PHE A 65 1.83 0.88 -8.48
C PHE A 65 2.47 0.71 -7.10
N ILE A 66 1.64 0.37 -6.12
CA ILE A 66 2.13 -0.03 -4.80
C ILE A 66 1.90 -1.53 -4.63
N SER A 67 2.80 -2.15 -3.85
CA SER A 67 2.58 -3.50 -3.34
C SER A 67 2.32 -3.36 -1.84
N PHE A 68 1.26 -3.99 -1.37
CA PHE A 68 0.86 -3.87 0.03
C PHE A 68 0.41 -5.19 0.60
N LEU A 69 0.48 -5.29 1.92
CA LEU A 69 0.06 -6.47 2.66
C LEU A 69 -0.90 -6.04 3.76
N ALA A 70 -2.13 -6.52 3.72
CA ALA A 70 -3.08 -6.30 4.79
C ALA A 70 -2.95 -7.45 5.79
N VAL A 71 -2.67 -7.11 7.05
CA VAL A 71 -2.46 -8.11 8.11
C VAL A 71 -3.55 -7.95 9.17
N PRO A 72 -4.64 -8.74 9.08
CA PRO A 72 -5.78 -8.57 9.99
C PRO A 72 -5.44 -8.66 11.47
N ARG A 73 -4.54 -9.56 11.84
CA ARG A 73 -4.17 -9.69 13.27
C ARG A 73 -3.40 -8.48 13.81
N HIS A 74 -2.80 -7.67 12.91
CA HIS A 74 -2.15 -6.41 13.29
C HIS A 74 -3.09 -5.22 13.11
N GLU A 75 -4.21 -5.42 12.45
CA GLU A 75 -5.12 -4.36 12.01
C GLU A 75 -4.32 -3.26 11.28
N CYS A 76 -3.47 -3.69 10.36
CA CYS A 76 -2.54 -2.80 9.70
C CYS A 76 -2.35 -3.20 8.24
N VAL A 77 -2.23 -2.18 7.39
CA VAL A 77 -1.82 -2.33 5.99
C VAL A 77 -0.37 -1.89 5.88
N TYR A 78 0.49 -2.75 5.37
CA TYR A 78 1.90 -2.43 5.17
C TYR A 78 2.15 -2.16 3.70
N VAL A 79 2.71 -0.99 3.40
CA VAL A 79 3.18 -0.65 2.06
C VAL A 79 4.59 -1.23 1.92
N CYS A 80 4.72 -2.24 1.08
CA CYS A 80 5.95 -3.05 0.99
C CYS A 80 6.83 -2.65 -0.18
N ASN A 81 6.27 -2.01 -1.20
CA ASN A 81 7.04 -1.55 -2.35
C ASN A 81 6.24 -0.50 -3.13
N VAL A 82 6.95 0.41 -3.75
CA VAL A 82 6.37 1.37 -4.69
C VAL A 82 7.20 1.35 -5.96
N THR A 83 6.53 1.12 -7.09
CA THR A 83 7.13 1.23 -8.41
C THR A 83 6.57 2.49 -9.06
N TRP A 84 7.45 3.32 -9.58
CA TRP A 84 7.08 4.61 -10.19
C TRP A 84 7.74 4.75 -11.54
N TYR A 85 6.92 4.97 -12.56
CA TYR A 85 7.42 5.09 -13.94
C TYR A 85 7.64 6.55 -14.37
N GLY A 86 6.98 7.45 -13.69
CA GLY A 86 7.09 8.88 -14.03
C GLY A 86 5.87 9.49 -14.68
#